data_b8b7a46d824e9056b2077ae355ae27d7
#
_entry.id   b8b7a46d824e9056b2077ae355ae27d7
#
_cell.length_a   1.000
_cell.length_b   1.000
_cell.length_c   1.000
_cell.angle_alpha   90.00
_cell.angle_beta   90.00
_cell.angle_gamma   90.00
#
_symmetry.space_group_name_H-M   'P 1'
#
loop_
_entity.id
_entity.type
_entity.pdbx_description
1 polymer ?
#
loop_
_entity_poly.entity_id
_entity_poly.type
_entity_poly.pdbx_seq_one_letter_code
_entity_poly.pdbx_strand_id
1 'polypeptide(L)'
;MNSFFNFIHRHRYDIFYVFVLVLFAVFLITVLPQEETKNLINYMENKTFDIRQNIIAKDKTARKDIVIVTVDDPSYEFLIEEYGDWPVPRHIYGDIVNYIQSQNPKYVAFDLLFIKSLKRIPDSDNSFVKIFEKYPNLYTAINFDDYEYELRRPPLLDEKLTSKVNIESKNIIIKKYTNNRPILQEIVDRTSNIGHINTPKADDGFIRSVPLIINYPKYNQETLKEENNNYYLYMTLKLAIDYLNKYENANIKDITIDKNNHIILGSKKLPLTRHGNAILNWYGNSGLYDNTTFEYISIWEIIKSIKAKENGKKSILPEDTFKDKIVYIGTSVFALSDIKTVPTSKYLPGVEIHATLLNNILDNNLIHKATLPYNILICLVLCLAAAYTAFKIRSVYISIILFSTLIGLFLYFSTFIMKEYNVWSWIVIPLIFATFIFICSFIIKYLLKSRDFEYTYKLATTDGLTELFNHRFFQEQMRNKIEQAKKSNGTFSLILLDIDFFKKFNDKYGHQAGDAVLKHVAKTLKSCVRNEDLVCRYGGEEMTIILNNANRESAIKTAQKVCETIASKKYELTPELEVNITVSLGVATYSENGKNPAEMIEYADKCLYKAKENGRNQVGFID
;
A
#
# COMPACT_ATOMS: atom_id res chain seq x y z
N MET A 1 -8.22 7.86 40.51
CA MET A 1 -8.80 7.36 39.25
C MET A 1 -9.38 8.48 38.40
N ASN A 2 -10.15 9.42 38.92
CA ASN A 2 -10.74 10.54 38.16
C ASN A 2 -9.76 11.51 37.50
N SER A 3 -8.57 11.75 38.07
CA SER A 3 -7.56 12.67 37.49
C SER A 3 -6.91 12.06 36.24
N PHE A 4 -6.66 10.75 36.22
CA PHE A 4 -6.11 10.03 35.07
C PHE A 4 -7.12 9.98 33.90
N PHE A 5 -8.41 9.77 34.20
CA PHE A 5 -9.47 9.81 33.19
C PHE A 5 -9.66 11.19 32.57
N ASN A 6 -9.58 12.24 33.38
CA ASN A 6 -9.64 13.63 32.90
C ASN A 6 -8.44 13.99 32.03
N PHE A 7 -7.24 13.47 32.36
CA PHE A 7 -6.04 13.63 31.55
C PHE A 7 -6.21 12.94 30.18
N ILE A 8 -6.65 11.67 30.17
CA ILE A 8 -6.90 10.93 28.90
C ILE A 8 -7.98 11.63 28.06
N HIS A 9 -9.04 12.12 28.68
CA HIS A 9 -10.13 12.80 27.97
C HIS A 9 -9.66 14.13 27.34
N ARG A 10 -8.78 14.85 28.03
CA ARG A 10 -8.22 16.14 27.56
C ARG A 10 -7.17 15.96 26.44
N HIS A 11 -6.38 14.85 26.51
CA HIS A 11 -5.30 14.56 25.56
C HIS A 11 -5.58 13.37 24.64
N ARG A 12 -6.84 12.96 24.51
CA ARG A 12 -7.23 11.77 23.73
C ARG A 12 -6.76 11.77 22.28
N TYR A 13 -6.68 12.95 21.67
CA TYR A 13 -6.18 13.10 20.30
C TYR A 13 -4.66 12.95 20.24
N ASP A 14 -3.94 13.54 21.17
CA ASP A 14 -2.47 13.48 21.23
C ASP A 14 -2.00 12.04 21.49
N ILE A 15 -2.68 11.35 22.42
CA ILE A 15 -2.42 9.94 22.72
C ILE A 15 -2.67 9.05 21.49
N PHE A 16 -3.73 9.35 20.73
CA PHE A 16 -4.01 8.60 19.50
C PHE A 16 -2.94 8.82 18.44
N TYR A 17 -2.47 10.05 18.21
CA TYR A 17 -1.40 10.33 17.26
C TYR A 17 -0.10 9.61 17.64
N VAL A 18 0.25 9.59 18.93
CA VAL A 18 1.40 8.83 19.43
C VAL A 18 1.22 7.33 19.18
N PHE A 19 0.03 6.78 19.43
CA PHE A 19 -0.27 5.38 19.16
C PHE A 19 -0.13 5.03 17.67
N VAL A 20 -0.61 5.89 16.77
CA VAL A 20 -0.43 5.75 15.31
C VAL A 20 1.05 5.70 14.93
N LEU A 21 1.84 6.61 15.48
CA LEU A 21 3.29 6.65 15.22
C LEU A 21 4.01 5.39 15.71
N VAL A 22 3.63 4.90 16.89
CA VAL A 22 4.21 3.67 17.47
C VAL A 22 3.84 2.45 16.63
N LEU A 23 2.57 2.30 16.23
CA LEU A 23 2.14 1.20 15.34
C LEU A 23 2.90 1.22 14.00
N PHE A 24 3.07 2.40 13.43
CA PHE A 24 3.83 2.56 12.20
C PHE A 24 5.30 2.17 12.38
N ALA A 25 5.94 2.61 13.48
CA ALA A 25 7.31 2.24 13.79
C ALA A 25 7.46 0.72 14.02
N VAL A 26 6.54 0.09 14.75
CA VAL A 26 6.52 -1.36 14.98
C VAL A 26 6.40 -2.12 13.65
N PHE A 27 5.51 -1.69 12.76
CA PHE A 27 5.40 -2.32 11.43
C PHE A 27 6.68 -2.21 10.62
N LEU A 28 7.31 -1.03 10.58
CA LEU A 28 8.57 -0.82 9.87
C LEU A 28 9.68 -1.74 10.37
N ILE A 29 9.69 -2.03 11.67
CA ILE A 29 10.75 -2.83 12.31
C ILE A 29 10.46 -4.34 12.23
N THR A 30 9.20 -4.76 12.35
CA THR A 30 8.85 -6.17 12.55
C THR A 30 8.26 -6.85 11.32
N VAL A 31 7.42 -6.16 10.56
CA VAL A 31 6.64 -6.77 9.47
C VAL A 31 7.30 -6.55 8.12
N LEU A 32 7.77 -5.32 7.86
CA LEU A 32 8.38 -4.99 6.57
C LEU A 32 9.63 -5.82 6.22
N PRO A 33 10.50 -6.21 7.17
CA PRO A 33 11.68 -7.02 6.87
C PRO A 33 11.41 -8.49 6.54
N GLN A 34 10.21 -9.01 6.86
CA GLN A 34 9.86 -10.42 6.56
C GLN A 34 9.85 -10.65 5.05
N GLU A 35 10.52 -11.71 4.60
CA GLU A 35 10.78 -11.97 3.19
C GLU A 35 9.48 -12.19 2.39
N GLU A 36 8.53 -12.95 2.92
CA GLU A 36 7.22 -13.17 2.28
C GLU A 36 6.42 -11.88 2.13
N THR A 37 6.35 -11.06 3.19
CA THR A 37 5.67 -9.76 3.18
C THR A 37 6.32 -8.81 2.18
N LYS A 38 7.66 -8.78 2.16
CA LYS A 38 8.44 -7.98 1.23
C LYS A 38 8.21 -8.39 -0.22
N ASN A 39 8.15 -9.69 -0.51
CA ASN A 39 7.89 -10.21 -1.85
C ASN A 39 6.48 -9.85 -2.32
N LEU A 40 5.46 -10.00 -1.47
CA LEU A 40 4.09 -9.61 -1.78
C LEU A 40 3.96 -8.10 -2.03
N ILE A 41 4.55 -7.27 -1.16
CA ILE A 41 4.53 -5.82 -1.32
C ILE A 41 5.25 -5.42 -2.60
N ASN A 42 6.43 -5.98 -2.89
CA ASN A 42 7.16 -5.71 -4.11
C ASN A 42 6.35 -6.10 -5.35
N TYR A 43 5.67 -7.24 -5.32
CA TYR A 43 4.78 -7.67 -6.40
C TYR A 43 3.67 -6.64 -6.64
N MET A 44 2.99 -6.20 -5.58
CA MET A 44 1.92 -5.19 -5.68
C MET A 44 2.46 -3.82 -6.15
N GLU A 45 3.62 -3.39 -5.62
CA GLU A 45 4.26 -2.14 -6.07
C GLU A 45 4.68 -2.21 -7.55
N ASN A 46 5.17 -3.36 -8.02
CA ASN A 46 5.45 -3.58 -9.43
C ASN A 46 4.19 -3.46 -10.30
N LYS A 47 3.05 -3.98 -9.84
CA LYS A 47 1.77 -3.81 -10.56
C LYS A 47 1.30 -2.36 -10.59
N THR A 48 1.49 -1.60 -9.48
CA THR A 48 1.20 -0.15 -9.50
C THR A 48 2.13 0.61 -10.44
N PHE A 49 3.39 0.19 -10.55
CA PHE A 49 4.34 0.73 -11.52
C PHE A 49 3.85 0.49 -12.95
N ASP A 50 3.47 -0.74 -13.30
CA ASP A 50 3.01 -1.11 -14.63
C ASP A 50 1.79 -0.28 -15.05
N ILE A 51 0.80 -0.14 -14.14
CA ILE A 51 -0.41 0.66 -14.40
C ILE A 51 -0.04 2.12 -14.67
N ARG A 52 0.82 2.72 -13.82
CA ARG A 52 1.26 4.11 -14.00
C ARG A 52 2.06 4.29 -15.28
N GLN A 53 2.98 3.37 -15.59
CA GLN A 53 3.73 3.41 -16.85
C GLN A 53 2.82 3.34 -18.06
N ASN A 54 1.83 2.45 -18.05
CA ASN A 54 0.86 2.35 -19.14
C ASN A 54 0.06 3.64 -19.35
N ILE A 55 -0.30 4.33 -18.26
CA ILE A 55 -1.00 5.63 -18.33
C ILE A 55 -0.06 6.71 -18.89
N ILE A 56 1.16 6.80 -18.34
CA ILE A 56 2.12 7.86 -18.66
C ILE A 56 2.66 7.71 -20.09
N ALA A 57 2.93 6.48 -20.53
CA ALA A 57 3.54 6.20 -21.82
C ALA A 57 2.71 6.68 -23.01
N LYS A 58 1.37 6.70 -22.88
CA LYS A 58 0.46 7.12 -23.95
C LYS A 58 0.66 8.56 -24.41
N ASP A 59 1.12 9.42 -23.51
CA ASP A 59 1.37 10.84 -23.79
C ASP A 59 2.82 11.13 -24.22
N LYS A 60 3.70 10.12 -24.22
CA LYS A 60 5.12 10.30 -24.52
C LYS A 60 5.42 9.96 -25.97
N THR A 61 6.24 10.79 -26.58
CA THR A 61 6.77 10.57 -27.92
C THR A 61 8.25 10.20 -27.85
N ALA A 62 8.64 9.16 -28.58
CA ALA A 62 10.03 8.76 -28.69
C ALA A 62 10.77 9.65 -29.72
N ARG A 63 12.10 9.60 -29.68
CA ARG A 63 13.00 10.29 -30.61
C ARG A 63 12.82 9.73 -32.02
N LYS A 64 12.67 10.61 -33.00
CA LYS A 64 12.48 10.26 -34.40
C LYS A 64 13.81 9.90 -35.12
N ASP A 65 14.94 10.15 -34.49
CA ASP A 65 16.26 9.79 -35.03
C ASP A 65 16.70 8.36 -34.62
N ILE A 66 15.84 7.59 -33.94
CA ILE A 66 16.04 6.16 -33.63
C ILE A 66 15.07 5.36 -34.48
N VAL A 67 15.58 4.42 -35.27
CA VAL A 67 14.82 3.59 -36.23
C VAL A 67 15.12 2.11 -35.96
N ILE A 68 14.12 1.28 -36.06
CA ILE A 68 14.22 -0.16 -35.91
C ILE A 68 14.04 -0.84 -37.26
N VAL A 69 15.05 -1.55 -37.70
CA VAL A 69 15.01 -2.44 -38.86
C VAL A 69 14.77 -3.86 -38.37
N THR A 70 13.70 -4.49 -38.82
CA THR A 70 13.29 -5.76 -38.25
C THR A 70 13.07 -6.86 -39.28
N VAL A 71 13.45 -8.08 -38.91
CA VAL A 71 12.89 -9.28 -39.54
C VAL A 71 11.49 -9.44 -38.95
N ASP A 72 10.50 -9.01 -39.67
CA ASP A 72 9.07 -9.18 -39.40
C ASP A 72 8.50 -10.42 -40.09
N ASP A 73 7.24 -10.77 -39.89
CA ASP A 73 6.64 -11.96 -40.50
C ASP A 73 6.76 -11.96 -42.03
N PRO A 74 6.47 -10.87 -42.76
CA PRO A 74 6.71 -10.82 -44.20
C PRO A 74 8.17 -11.00 -44.61
N SER A 75 9.11 -10.44 -43.82
CA SER A 75 10.55 -10.64 -44.06
C SER A 75 10.95 -12.09 -43.86
N TYR A 76 10.44 -12.72 -42.80
CA TYR A 76 10.76 -14.11 -42.46
C TYR A 76 10.27 -15.06 -43.56
N GLU A 77 9.02 -14.93 -44.01
CA GLU A 77 8.45 -15.73 -45.08
C GLU A 77 9.27 -15.56 -46.39
N PHE A 78 9.54 -14.30 -46.79
CA PHE A 78 10.34 -14.00 -47.96
C PHE A 78 11.75 -14.60 -47.89
N LEU A 79 12.40 -14.50 -46.73
CA LEU A 79 13.76 -15.01 -46.55
C LEU A 79 13.80 -16.56 -46.57
N ILE A 80 12.79 -17.23 -46.04
CA ILE A 80 12.67 -18.69 -46.13
C ILE A 80 12.42 -19.15 -47.58
N GLU A 81 11.53 -18.48 -48.32
CA GLU A 81 11.29 -18.81 -49.73
C GLU A 81 12.53 -18.64 -50.58
N GLU A 82 13.29 -17.55 -50.37
CA GLU A 82 14.46 -17.23 -51.22
C GLU A 82 15.72 -18.05 -50.86
N TYR A 83 15.93 -18.36 -49.55
CA TYR A 83 17.19 -18.95 -49.04
C TYR A 83 17.01 -20.32 -48.39
N GLY A 84 15.79 -20.79 -48.21
CA GLY A 84 15.40 -22.16 -47.79
C GLY A 84 15.32 -22.42 -46.29
N ASP A 85 16.22 -21.85 -45.52
CA ASP A 85 16.34 -22.18 -44.09
C ASP A 85 16.71 -20.96 -43.22
N TRP A 86 16.31 -21.01 -41.93
CA TRP A 86 16.78 -20.09 -40.90
C TRP A 86 17.88 -20.75 -40.05
N PRO A 87 18.97 -20.08 -39.69
CA PRO A 87 19.35 -18.70 -40.04
C PRO A 87 19.79 -18.52 -41.48
N VAL A 88 19.40 -17.40 -42.07
CA VAL A 88 19.78 -17.04 -43.46
C VAL A 88 21.28 -16.80 -43.63
N PRO A 89 21.81 -16.88 -44.85
CA PRO A 89 23.21 -16.53 -45.12
C PRO A 89 23.58 -15.12 -44.67
N ARG A 90 24.71 -14.97 -43.96
CA ARG A 90 25.05 -13.70 -43.28
C ARG A 90 25.43 -12.56 -44.24
N HIS A 91 25.86 -12.86 -45.46
CA HIS A 91 26.13 -11.82 -46.47
C HIS A 91 24.91 -10.91 -46.68
N ILE A 92 23.68 -11.44 -46.51
CA ILE A 92 22.43 -10.66 -46.61
C ILE A 92 22.42 -9.52 -45.59
N TYR A 93 22.82 -9.78 -44.35
CA TYR A 93 22.99 -8.72 -43.36
C TYR A 93 24.09 -7.74 -43.74
N GLY A 94 25.14 -8.23 -44.40
CA GLY A 94 26.17 -7.39 -44.97
C GLY A 94 25.64 -6.42 -46.03
N ASP A 95 24.82 -6.90 -46.94
CA ASP A 95 24.18 -6.09 -48.00
C ASP A 95 23.19 -5.08 -47.43
N ILE A 96 22.39 -5.49 -46.42
CA ILE A 96 21.52 -4.60 -45.67
C ILE A 96 22.30 -3.46 -45.00
N VAL A 97 23.42 -3.79 -44.30
CA VAL A 97 24.28 -2.78 -43.68
C VAL A 97 24.90 -1.87 -44.73
N ASN A 98 25.41 -2.39 -45.87
CA ASN A 98 25.94 -1.57 -46.95
C ASN A 98 24.89 -0.59 -47.49
N TYR A 99 23.62 -1.02 -47.65
CA TYR A 99 22.52 -0.15 -48.09
C TYR A 99 22.24 0.93 -47.06
N ILE A 100 22.13 0.58 -45.76
CA ILE A 100 21.91 1.54 -44.69
C ILE A 100 23.04 2.55 -44.60
N GLN A 101 24.31 2.08 -44.65
CA GLN A 101 25.52 2.91 -44.57
C GLN A 101 25.66 3.84 -45.77
N SER A 102 25.12 3.47 -46.96
CA SER A 102 25.13 4.35 -48.13
C SER A 102 24.31 5.65 -47.92
N GLN A 103 23.47 5.68 -46.88
CA GLN A 103 22.63 6.84 -46.49
C GLN A 103 23.20 7.62 -45.29
N ASN A 104 24.43 7.33 -44.85
CA ASN A 104 25.11 7.99 -43.73
C ASN A 104 24.36 7.99 -42.39
N PRO A 105 24.04 6.81 -41.82
CA PRO A 105 23.49 6.72 -40.47
C PRO A 105 24.54 7.13 -39.42
N LYS A 106 24.09 7.62 -38.26
CA LYS A 106 25.01 7.91 -37.15
C LYS A 106 25.64 6.62 -36.62
N TYR A 107 24.81 5.64 -36.32
CA TYR A 107 25.19 4.32 -35.79
C TYR A 107 24.26 3.24 -36.32
N VAL A 108 24.77 2.01 -36.41
CA VAL A 108 24.01 0.80 -36.70
C VAL A 108 24.35 -0.24 -35.65
N ALA A 109 23.35 -0.89 -35.04
CA ALA A 109 23.55 -1.88 -33.98
C ALA A 109 22.71 -3.13 -34.22
N PHE A 110 23.34 -4.29 -34.13
CA PHE A 110 22.67 -5.59 -34.23
C PHE A 110 22.22 -6.11 -32.86
N ASP A 111 20.92 -6.32 -32.69
CA ASP A 111 20.36 -7.15 -31.65
C ASP A 111 20.19 -8.60 -32.16
N LEU A 112 21.27 -9.14 -32.67
CA LEU A 112 21.38 -10.51 -33.20
C LEU A 112 22.67 -11.13 -32.70
N LEU A 113 22.65 -12.41 -32.37
CA LEU A 113 23.79 -13.15 -31.86
C LEU A 113 24.46 -13.98 -32.98
N PHE A 114 25.69 -13.62 -33.34
CA PHE A 114 26.49 -14.34 -34.33
C PHE A 114 27.49 -15.29 -33.65
N ILE A 115 26.97 -16.45 -33.14
CA ILE A 115 27.70 -17.34 -32.22
C ILE A 115 28.62 -18.33 -32.96
N LYS A 116 28.13 -18.96 -34.04
CA LYS A 116 28.86 -20.03 -34.76
C LYS A 116 28.91 -19.75 -36.25
N SER A 117 30.02 -20.16 -36.88
CA SER A 117 30.12 -20.10 -38.35
C SER A 117 29.08 -21.00 -39.02
N LEU A 118 28.51 -20.52 -40.12
CA LEU A 118 27.58 -21.27 -40.96
C LEU A 118 28.42 -22.16 -41.91
N LYS A 119 28.79 -23.35 -41.44
CA LYS A 119 29.64 -24.28 -42.18
C LYS A 119 29.17 -24.60 -43.61
N ARG A 120 27.88 -24.39 -43.91
CA ARG A 120 27.28 -24.65 -45.23
C ARG A 120 27.66 -23.57 -46.24
N ILE A 121 28.00 -22.33 -45.82
CA ILE A 121 28.26 -21.18 -46.67
C ILE A 121 29.39 -20.33 -46.05
N PRO A 122 30.64 -20.83 -46.04
CA PRO A 122 31.77 -20.14 -45.40
C PRO A 122 32.03 -18.74 -45.96
N ASP A 123 31.88 -18.55 -47.27
CA ASP A 123 32.10 -17.28 -47.94
C ASP A 123 31.12 -16.19 -47.51
N SER A 124 29.93 -16.59 -47.10
CA SER A 124 28.92 -15.68 -46.54
C SER A 124 29.38 -15.08 -45.21
N ASP A 125 29.98 -15.87 -44.33
CA ASP A 125 30.54 -15.40 -43.07
C ASP A 125 31.72 -14.46 -43.31
N ASN A 126 32.62 -14.80 -44.21
CA ASN A 126 33.80 -13.99 -44.55
C ASN A 126 33.41 -12.61 -45.11
N SER A 127 32.41 -12.54 -45.98
CA SER A 127 31.91 -11.26 -46.50
C SER A 127 31.24 -10.41 -45.44
N PHE A 128 30.45 -11.04 -44.56
CA PHE A 128 29.79 -10.37 -43.46
C PHE A 128 30.78 -9.79 -42.45
N VAL A 129 31.78 -10.55 -42.05
CA VAL A 129 32.75 -10.11 -41.05
C VAL A 129 33.53 -8.88 -41.49
N LYS A 130 33.77 -8.72 -42.78
CA LYS A 130 34.48 -7.54 -43.36
C LYS A 130 33.72 -6.22 -43.14
N ILE A 131 32.38 -6.23 -42.93
CA ILE A 131 31.65 -4.99 -42.69
C ILE A 131 32.05 -4.32 -41.37
N PHE A 132 32.47 -5.09 -40.37
CA PHE A 132 32.91 -4.55 -39.08
C PHE A 132 34.23 -3.80 -39.15
N GLU A 133 35.09 -4.15 -40.10
CA GLU A 133 36.30 -3.41 -40.41
C GLU A 133 36.00 -2.13 -41.23
N LYS A 134 35.07 -2.27 -42.20
CA LYS A 134 34.66 -1.19 -43.08
C LYS A 134 33.90 -0.07 -42.39
N TYR A 135 33.06 -0.40 -41.38
CA TYR A 135 32.15 0.54 -40.73
C TYR A 135 32.40 0.63 -39.21
N PRO A 136 33.17 1.63 -38.73
CA PRO A 136 33.52 1.78 -37.33
C PRO A 136 32.31 2.18 -36.44
N ASN A 137 31.18 2.59 -37.03
CA ASN A 137 29.94 2.94 -36.36
C ASN A 137 28.97 1.73 -36.22
N LEU A 138 29.47 0.50 -36.46
CA LEU A 138 28.67 -0.74 -36.37
C LEU A 138 28.90 -1.41 -35.03
N TYR A 139 27.79 -1.78 -34.36
CA TYR A 139 27.76 -2.46 -33.07
C TYR A 139 27.13 -3.85 -33.19
N THR A 140 27.54 -4.77 -32.31
CA THR A 140 26.98 -6.11 -32.26
C THR A 140 26.88 -6.64 -30.83
N ALA A 141 26.10 -7.70 -30.64
CA ALA A 141 25.68 -8.20 -29.38
C ALA A 141 26.46 -9.42 -28.88
N ILE A 142 26.69 -9.50 -27.57
CA ILE A 142 27.09 -10.70 -26.85
C ILE A 142 26.11 -10.98 -25.74
N ASN A 143 25.91 -12.26 -25.37
CA ASN A 143 25.02 -12.64 -24.27
C ASN A 143 25.78 -13.45 -23.22
N PHE A 144 25.44 -13.20 -21.95
CA PHE A 144 25.96 -13.91 -20.78
C PHE A 144 24.86 -14.73 -20.14
N ASP A 145 25.22 -15.89 -19.58
CA ASP A 145 24.29 -16.76 -18.85
C ASP A 145 24.92 -17.33 -17.56
N ASP A 146 24.08 -17.93 -16.73
CA ASP A 146 24.47 -18.55 -15.46
C ASP A 146 24.46 -20.07 -15.54
N TYR A 147 24.39 -20.68 -16.76
CA TYR A 147 24.41 -22.12 -16.89
C TYR A 147 25.79 -22.66 -16.57
N GLU A 148 25.92 -23.34 -15.44
CA GLU A 148 27.07 -24.16 -15.11
C GLU A 148 26.99 -25.45 -15.94
N TYR A 149 27.74 -25.47 -17.02
CA TYR A 149 28.01 -26.75 -17.70
C TYR A 149 29.13 -27.45 -16.91
N GLU A 150 28.79 -28.50 -16.16
CA GLU A 150 29.69 -29.26 -15.28
C GLU A 150 31.00 -29.76 -15.97
N LEU A 151 31.10 -29.66 -17.30
CA LEU A 151 32.20 -30.20 -18.11
C LEU A 151 32.85 -29.17 -19.04
N ARG A 152 32.49 -27.89 -19.01
CA ARG A 152 33.07 -26.90 -19.89
C ARG A 152 33.75 -25.77 -19.12
N ARG A 153 35.00 -25.50 -19.51
CA ARG A 153 35.72 -24.30 -19.04
C ARG A 153 34.97 -23.03 -19.48
N PRO A 154 34.83 -22.01 -18.60
CA PRO A 154 34.25 -20.75 -18.99
C PRO A 154 34.96 -20.19 -20.24
N PRO A 155 34.23 -19.78 -21.30
CA PRO A 155 34.84 -19.24 -22.48
C PRO A 155 35.65 -17.97 -22.15
N LEU A 156 36.87 -17.91 -22.67
CA LEU A 156 37.67 -16.68 -22.56
C LEU A 156 37.10 -15.61 -23.51
N LEU A 157 37.07 -14.40 -23.02
CA LEU A 157 36.74 -13.22 -23.81
C LEU A 157 37.97 -12.33 -23.92
N ASP A 158 38.11 -11.68 -25.09
CA ASP A 158 39.18 -10.72 -25.36
C ASP A 158 39.08 -9.53 -24.39
N GLU A 159 40.20 -9.17 -23.75
CA GLU A 159 40.25 -8.07 -22.77
C GLU A 159 39.84 -6.72 -23.38
N LYS A 160 39.97 -6.52 -24.70
CA LYS A 160 39.51 -5.31 -25.39
C LYS A 160 38.00 -5.08 -25.32
N LEU A 161 37.21 -6.10 -24.98
CA LEU A 161 35.76 -6.00 -24.78
C LEU A 161 35.40 -5.50 -23.39
N THR A 162 36.34 -5.52 -22.45
CA THR A 162 36.14 -5.05 -21.08
C THR A 162 36.12 -3.52 -21.03
N SER A 163 35.50 -2.99 -20.01
CA SER A 163 35.47 -1.56 -19.72
C SER A 163 35.98 -1.29 -18.31
N LYS A 164 36.73 -0.22 -18.15
CA LYS A 164 37.20 0.22 -16.86
C LYS A 164 36.04 0.90 -16.13
N VAL A 165 35.65 0.33 -14.97
CA VAL A 165 34.56 0.82 -14.15
C VAL A 165 35.08 1.17 -12.77
N ASN A 166 34.95 2.42 -12.37
CA ASN A 166 35.27 2.92 -11.04
C ASN A 166 34.00 2.94 -10.20
N ILE A 167 33.94 2.11 -9.15
CA ILE A 167 32.77 1.97 -8.28
C ILE A 167 33.03 2.66 -6.94
N GLU A 168 32.46 3.84 -6.74
CA GLU A 168 32.52 4.56 -5.46
C GLU A 168 31.40 4.15 -4.48
N SER A 169 30.32 3.57 -4.99
CA SER A 169 29.18 3.12 -4.20
C SER A 169 29.55 1.88 -3.38
N LYS A 170 29.21 1.92 -2.08
CA LYS A 170 29.36 0.76 -1.17
C LYS A 170 28.17 -0.21 -1.22
N ASN A 171 27.05 0.21 -1.80
CA ASN A 171 25.78 -0.50 -1.70
C ASN A 171 25.30 -1.10 -3.03
N ILE A 172 26.05 -0.93 -4.11
CA ILE A 172 25.68 -1.50 -5.40
C ILE A 172 26.19 -2.93 -5.54
N ILE A 173 25.38 -3.77 -6.13
CA ILE A 173 25.69 -5.17 -6.44
C ILE A 173 25.63 -5.31 -7.97
N ILE A 174 26.77 -5.45 -8.62
CA ILE A 174 26.83 -5.75 -10.04
C ILE A 174 26.63 -7.24 -10.23
N LYS A 175 25.66 -7.63 -11.09
CA LYS A 175 25.37 -9.04 -11.35
C LYS A 175 26.60 -9.70 -12.00
N LYS A 176 27.02 -10.81 -11.42
CA LYS A 176 28.06 -11.67 -11.90
C LYS A 176 27.47 -12.80 -12.72
N TYR A 177 28.07 -13.10 -13.84
CA TYR A 177 27.75 -14.23 -14.70
C TYR A 177 28.90 -15.23 -14.72
N THR A 178 28.56 -16.51 -14.89
CA THR A 178 29.53 -17.61 -14.86
C THR A 178 29.86 -18.15 -16.25
N ASN A 179 29.03 -17.79 -17.25
CA ASN A 179 29.20 -18.28 -18.62
C ASN A 179 28.83 -17.19 -19.64
N ASN A 180 29.24 -17.38 -20.89
CA ASN A 180 28.87 -16.50 -22.00
C ASN A 180 28.64 -17.33 -23.26
N ARG A 181 27.90 -16.74 -24.20
CA ARG A 181 27.74 -17.27 -25.56
C ARG A 181 28.70 -16.51 -26.45
N PRO A 182 29.88 -17.09 -26.77
CA PRO A 182 30.93 -16.37 -27.49
C PRO A 182 30.45 -16.02 -28.89
N ILE A 183 30.69 -14.77 -29.27
CA ILE A 183 30.51 -14.29 -30.64
C ILE A 183 31.65 -14.83 -31.52
N LEU A 184 31.45 -14.83 -32.84
CA LEU A 184 32.51 -15.21 -33.78
C LEU A 184 33.81 -14.44 -33.50
N GLN A 185 34.93 -15.18 -33.36
CA GLN A 185 36.23 -14.57 -33.07
C GLN A 185 36.66 -13.58 -34.14
N GLU A 186 36.34 -13.88 -35.39
CA GLU A 186 36.67 -13.01 -36.55
C GLU A 186 35.99 -11.64 -36.46
N ILE A 187 34.82 -11.53 -35.81
CA ILE A 187 34.18 -10.24 -35.51
C ILE A 187 34.92 -9.54 -34.37
N VAL A 188 35.22 -10.30 -33.29
CA VAL A 188 35.99 -9.78 -32.16
C VAL A 188 37.31 -9.19 -32.65
N ASP A 189 38.03 -9.84 -33.53
CA ASP A 189 39.35 -9.36 -34.06
C ASP A 189 39.23 -8.01 -34.76
N ARG A 190 38.07 -7.66 -35.36
CA ARG A 190 37.87 -6.46 -36.19
C ARG A 190 37.21 -5.29 -35.46
N THR A 191 36.46 -5.55 -34.42
CA THR A 191 35.77 -4.46 -33.70
C THR A 191 35.81 -4.66 -32.20
N SER A 192 35.84 -3.55 -31.48
CA SER A 192 35.56 -3.51 -30.03
C SER A 192 34.13 -3.08 -29.70
N ASN A 193 33.32 -2.72 -30.71
CA ASN A 193 31.93 -2.25 -30.54
C ASN A 193 30.99 -3.41 -30.27
N ILE A 194 31.33 -4.20 -29.25
CA ILE A 194 30.59 -5.36 -28.79
C ILE A 194 30.12 -5.09 -27.37
N GLY A 195 28.83 -5.26 -27.10
CA GLY A 195 28.26 -5.10 -25.77
C GLY A 195 27.23 -6.15 -25.48
N HIS A 196 26.94 -6.35 -24.20
CA HIS A 196 25.92 -7.35 -23.82
C HIS A 196 24.50 -6.84 -24.03
N ILE A 197 23.57 -7.79 -24.20
CA ILE A 197 22.13 -7.54 -24.41
C ILE A 197 21.26 -8.23 -23.36
N ASN A 198 21.84 -8.58 -22.22
CA ASN A 198 21.11 -9.29 -21.18
C ASN A 198 19.91 -8.50 -20.66
N THR A 199 18.71 -9.07 -20.77
CA THR A 199 17.46 -8.49 -20.31
C THR A 199 16.75 -9.46 -19.36
N PRO A 200 17.19 -9.58 -18.10
CA PRO A 200 16.60 -10.51 -17.15
C PRO A 200 15.15 -10.11 -16.86
N LYS A 201 14.25 -11.10 -16.88
CA LYS A 201 12.86 -10.95 -16.48
C LYS A 201 12.80 -10.89 -14.95
N ALA A 202 11.87 -10.09 -14.42
CA ALA A 202 11.48 -10.18 -13.02
C ALA A 202 10.70 -11.49 -12.77
N ASP A 203 10.49 -11.85 -11.50
CA ASP A 203 9.79 -13.09 -11.10
C ASP A 203 8.38 -13.22 -11.69
N ASP A 204 7.73 -12.11 -11.98
CA ASP A 204 6.42 -12.05 -12.64
C ASP A 204 6.49 -12.04 -14.18
N GLY A 205 7.66 -12.28 -14.76
CA GLY A 205 7.90 -12.37 -16.19
C GLY A 205 8.03 -11.03 -16.93
N PHE A 206 7.87 -9.89 -16.26
CA PHE A 206 7.97 -8.55 -16.85
C PHE A 206 9.41 -8.05 -16.89
N ILE A 207 9.77 -7.32 -17.95
CA ILE A 207 11.01 -6.55 -18.02
C ILE A 207 10.68 -5.09 -17.70
N ARG A 208 11.23 -4.57 -16.60
CA ARG A 208 11.09 -3.17 -16.16
C ARG A 208 12.43 -2.45 -16.12
N SER A 209 13.50 -3.21 -16.08
CA SER A 209 14.86 -2.68 -15.95
C SER A 209 15.88 -3.57 -16.66
N VAL A 210 17.02 -3.01 -17.02
CA VAL A 210 18.12 -3.72 -17.65
C VAL A 210 19.42 -3.45 -16.90
N PRO A 211 20.33 -4.44 -16.77
CA PRO A 211 21.65 -4.23 -16.20
C PRO A 211 22.50 -3.44 -17.20
N LEU A 212 22.99 -2.26 -16.82
CA LEU A 212 23.85 -1.48 -17.70
C LEU A 212 25.29 -1.98 -17.71
N ILE A 213 25.70 -2.63 -16.63
CA ILE A 213 27.04 -3.17 -16.43
C ILE A 213 26.87 -4.55 -15.80
N ILE A 214 27.64 -5.51 -16.30
CA ILE A 214 27.73 -6.85 -15.72
C ILE A 214 29.18 -7.20 -15.40
N ASN A 215 29.38 -8.15 -14.53
CA ASN A 215 30.68 -8.71 -14.19
C ASN A 215 30.79 -10.12 -14.76
N TYR A 216 31.81 -10.37 -15.56
CA TYR A 216 32.21 -11.71 -15.97
C TYR A 216 33.73 -11.83 -15.69
N PRO A 217 34.10 -12.51 -14.58
CA PRO A 217 35.47 -12.59 -14.11
C PRO A 217 36.41 -13.24 -15.14
N LYS A 218 37.67 -12.83 -15.10
CA LYS A 218 38.72 -13.60 -15.75
C LYS A 218 39.01 -14.84 -14.93
N TYR A 219 38.99 -15.99 -15.60
CA TYR A 219 39.28 -17.27 -14.96
C TYR A 219 40.65 -17.79 -15.38
N ASN A 220 41.45 -18.25 -14.41
CA ASN A 220 42.64 -19.03 -14.71
C ASN A 220 42.20 -20.36 -15.34
N GLN A 221 42.73 -20.65 -16.52
CA GLN A 221 42.32 -21.81 -17.34
C GLN A 221 42.77 -23.15 -16.77
N GLU A 222 43.79 -23.16 -15.89
CA GLU A 222 44.31 -24.39 -15.28
C GLU A 222 43.60 -24.67 -13.97
N THR A 223 43.45 -23.64 -13.12
CA THR A 223 42.89 -23.77 -11.76
C THR A 223 41.38 -23.51 -11.68
N LEU A 224 40.79 -22.95 -12.73
CA LEU A 224 39.40 -22.46 -12.81
C LEU A 224 39.04 -21.43 -11.69
N LYS A 225 40.06 -20.84 -11.06
CA LYS A 225 39.88 -19.78 -10.06
C LYS A 225 39.74 -18.42 -10.75
N GLU A 226 38.93 -17.58 -10.11
CA GLU A 226 38.77 -16.20 -10.53
C GLU A 226 40.06 -15.42 -10.27
N GLU A 227 40.53 -14.67 -11.25
CA GLU A 227 41.70 -13.80 -11.14
C GLU A 227 41.29 -12.37 -10.85
N ASN A 228 40.44 -11.79 -11.72
CA ASN A 228 40.00 -10.40 -11.64
C ASN A 228 38.56 -10.22 -12.07
N ASN A 229 37.91 -9.17 -11.55
CA ASN A 229 36.61 -8.72 -12.04
C ASN A 229 36.77 -7.99 -13.37
N ASN A 230 36.08 -8.46 -14.40
CA ASN A 230 35.99 -7.80 -15.69
C ASN A 230 34.57 -7.31 -15.93
N TYR A 231 34.44 -6.04 -16.26
CA TYR A 231 33.11 -5.41 -16.47
C TYR A 231 32.83 -5.26 -17.96
N TYR A 232 31.62 -5.60 -18.33
CA TYR A 232 31.10 -5.50 -19.68
C TYR A 232 29.89 -4.58 -19.71
N LEU A 233 29.87 -3.65 -20.67
CA LEU A 233 28.80 -2.68 -20.82
C LEU A 233 27.66 -3.25 -21.67
N TYR A 234 26.46 -2.81 -21.36
CA TYR A 234 25.29 -3.01 -22.21
C TYR A 234 25.55 -2.37 -23.58
N MET A 235 25.18 -3.05 -24.67
CA MET A 235 25.48 -2.58 -26.04
C MET A 235 25.01 -1.13 -26.27
N THR A 236 23.78 -0.83 -25.88
CA THR A 236 23.21 0.51 -26.01
C THR A 236 23.93 1.55 -25.14
N LEU A 237 24.44 1.18 -23.97
CA LEU A 237 25.24 2.10 -23.14
C LEU A 237 26.54 2.46 -23.83
N LYS A 238 27.20 1.48 -24.42
CA LYS A 238 28.45 1.69 -25.17
C LYS A 238 28.22 2.61 -26.37
N LEU A 239 27.17 2.35 -27.15
CA LEU A 239 26.77 3.22 -28.27
C LEU A 239 26.41 4.63 -27.77
N ALA A 240 25.70 4.77 -26.65
CA ALA A 240 25.37 6.08 -26.10
C ALA A 240 26.59 6.88 -25.67
N ILE A 241 27.63 6.23 -25.09
CA ILE A 241 28.90 6.87 -24.73
C ILE A 241 29.58 7.44 -25.97
N ASP A 242 29.65 6.65 -27.04
CA ASP A 242 30.28 7.09 -28.28
C ASP A 242 29.47 8.21 -28.95
N TYR A 243 28.14 8.16 -28.87
CA TYR A 243 27.26 9.26 -29.30
C TYR A 243 27.53 10.55 -28.52
N LEU A 244 27.56 10.47 -27.18
CA LEU A 244 27.78 11.62 -26.30
C LEU A 244 29.18 12.22 -26.51
N ASN A 245 30.20 11.36 -26.68
CA ASN A 245 31.56 11.81 -26.97
C ASN A 245 31.66 12.52 -28.31
N LYS A 246 31.02 11.97 -29.36
CA LYS A 246 31.13 12.50 -30.72
C LYS A 246 30.27 13.72 -30.97
N TYR A 247 29.03 13.73 -30.46
CA TYR A 247 28.03 14.75 -30.78
C TYR A 247 27.75 15.75 -29.64
N GLU A 248 28.03 15.38 -28.37
CA GLU A 248 27.86 16.25 -27.21
C GLU A 248 29.19 16.64 -26.52
N ASN A 249 30.35 16.20 -27.07
CA ASN A 249 31.71 16.48 -26.55
C ASN A 249 31.88 16.08 -25.07
N ALA A 250 31.25 14.98 -24.62
CA ALA A 250 31.23 14.58 -23.23
C ALA A 250 32.57 14.07 -22.69
N ASN A 251 33.50 13.64 -23.59
CA ASN A 251 34.85 13.18 -23.27
C ASN A 251 34.91 12.07 -22.19
N ILE A 252 34.02 11.10 -22.30
CA ILE A 252 33.87 9.97 -21.36
C ILE A 252 34.90 8.91 -21.76
N LYS A 253 35.85 8.60 -20.87
CA LYS A 253 36.88 7.55 -21.07
C LYS A 253 36.60 6.32 -20.20
N ASP A 254 36.36 6.55 -18.93
CA ASP A 254 36.09 5.52 -17.92
C ASP A 254 34.69 5.69 -17.38
N ILE A 255 34.06 4.61 -16.92
CA ILE A 255 32.74 4.64 -16.30
C ILE A 255 32.92 4.83 -14.80
N THR A 256 32.24 5.83 -14.23
CA THR A 256 32.19 6.02 -12.78
C THR A 256 30.77 5.82 -12.28
N ILE A 257 30.62 4.97 -11.26
CA ILE A 257 29.39 4.83 -10.47
C ILE A 257 29.59 5.60 -9.18
N ASP A 258 28.86 6.67 -8.99
CA ASP A 258 28.96 7.54 -7.83
C ASP A 258 28.40 6.88 -6.54
N LYS A 259 28.58 7.56 -5.40
CA LYS A 259 28.11 7.10 -4.06
C LYS A 259 26.58 6.92 -3.99
N ASN A 260 25.83 7.54 -4.90
CA ASN A 260 24.37 7.48 -4.96
C ASN A 260 23.85 6.47 -6.00
N ASN A 261 24.72 5.59 -6.52
CA ASN A 261 24.43 4.61 -7.57
C ASN A 261 24.03 5.25 -8.91
N HIS A 262 24.67 6.34 -9.33
CA HIS A 262 24.49 6.87 -10.67
C HIS A 262 25.72 6.59 -11.53
N ILE A 263 25.49 6.16 -12.77
CA ILE A 263 26.54 6.23 -13.80
C ILE A 263 26.66 7.68 -14.26
N ILE A 264 27.88 8.21 -14.24
CA ILE A 264 28.17 9.58 -14.67
C ILE A 264 28.64 9.55 -16.13
N LEU A 265 27.87 10.19 -17.01
CA LEU A 265 28.16 10.34 -18.44
C LEU A 265 28.20 11.83 -18.81
N GLY A 266 29.34 12.47 -18.60
CA GLY A 266 29.46 13.92 -18.78
C GLY A 266 28.50 14.67 -17.86
N SER A 267 27.54 15.40 -18.45
CA SER A 267 26.49 16.11 -17.69
C SER A 267 25.32 15.22 -17.25
N LYS A 268 25.18 14.01 -17.80
CA LYS A 268 24.06 13.11 -17.53
C LYS A 268 24.38 12.19 -16.35
N LYS A 269 23.35 11.89 -15.56
CA LYS A 269 23.40 10.97 -14.40
C LYS A 269 22.37 9.89 -14.58
N LEU A 270 22.80 8.66 -14.81
CA LEU A 270 21.93 7.52 -15.03
C LEU A 270 21.69 6.79 -13.69
N PRO A 271 20.50 6.84 -13.12
CA PRO A 271 20.20 6.19 -11.84
C PRO A 271 20.19 4.67 -12.00
N LEU A 272 20.84 3.99 -11.05
CA LEU A 272 20.84 2.53 -10.95
C LEU A 272 20.11 2.09 -9.68
N THR A 273 19.47 0.95 -9.77
CA THR A 273 18.99 0.23 -8.58
C THR A 273 20.18 -0.33 -7.78
N ARG A 274 19.94 -0.79 -6.56
CA ARG A 274 20.96 -1.50 -5.76
C ARG A 274 21.60 -2.69 -6.52
N HIS A 275 20.87 -3.31 -7.45
CA HIS A 275 21.36 -4.43 -8.26
C HIS A 275 21.97 -4.00 -9.59
N GLY A 276 22.36 -2.74 -9.74
CA GLY A 276 23.03 -2.24 -10.95
C GLY A 276 22.15 -2.11 -12.18
N ASN A 277 20.82 -2.20 -12.04
CA ASN A 277 19.88 -2.11 -13.15
C ASN A 277 19.35 -0.68 -13.33
N ALA A 278 19.23 -0.23 -14.57
CA ALA A 278 18.50 0.98 -14.95
C ALA A 278 17.01 0.65 -15.16
N ILE A 279 16.10 1.41 -14.53
CA ILE A 279 14.66 1.26 -14.69
C ILE A 279 14.24 2.06 -15.91
N LEU A 280 13.60 1.37 -16.87
CA LEU A 280 13.19 1.97 -18.13
C LEU A 280 11.93 2.83 -17.97
N ASN A 281 11.94 3.94 -18.69
CA ASN A 281 10.79 4.80 -18.86
C ASN A 281 10.21 4.55 -20.26
N TRP A 282 9.05 3.91 -20.30
CA TRP A 282 8.44 3.41 -21.53
C TRP A 282 7.72 4.50 -22.30
N TYR A 283 7.59 4.31 -23.61
CA TYR A 283 6.92 5.20 -24.55
C TYR A 283 5.78 4.47 -25.24
N GLY A 284 4.68 5.16 -25.50
CA GLY A 284 3.57 4.76 -26.36
C GLY A 284 2.97 3.38 -26.11
N ASN A 285 2.11 2.97 -27.00
CA ASN A 285 1.69 1.57 -27.15
C ASN A 285 2.70 0.94 -28.11
N SER A 286 3.75 0.39 -27.56
CA SER A 286 4.81 -0.24 -28.32
C SER A 286 4.37 -1.57 -28.90
N GLY A 287 4.91 -1.94 -30.04
CA GLY A 287 4.78 -3.24 -30.63
C GLY A 287 4.04 -3.29 -31.97
N LEU A 288 3.92 -4.50 -32.47
CA LEU A 288 3.59 -4.96 -33.81
C LEU A 288 2.25 -4.47 -34.43
N TYR A 289 1.38 -3.83 -33.64
CA TYR A 289 0.01 -3.52 -34.08
C TYR A 289 -0.37 -2.08 -33.72
N ASP A 290 -0.47 -1.20 -34.70
CA ASP A 290 -1.00 0.17 -34.64
C ASP A 290 -0.28 1.18 -33.71
N ASN A 291 0.28 2.24 -34.29
CA ASN A 291 0.99 3.36 -33.66
C ASN A 291 2.30 2.96 -32.98
N THR A 292 3.26 2.53 -33.78
CA THR A 292 4.64 2.25 -33.34
C THR A 292 5.26 3.49 -32.68
N THR A 293 5.81 3.30 -31.49
CA THR A 293 6.53 4.33 -30.75
C THR A 293 7.77 4.80 -31.53
N PHE A 294 8.48 3.85 -32.12
CA PHE A 294 9.60 4.06 -33.03
C PHE A 294 9.19 3.76 -34.47
N GLU A 295 9.95 4.29 -35.40
CA GLU A 295 9.79 3.95 -36.81
C GLU A 295 10.33 2.54 -37.07
N TYR A 296 9.51 1.64 -37.57
CA TYR A 296 9.88 0.28 -37.97
C TYR A 296 9.98 0.18 -39.47
N ILE A 297 11.08 -0.43 -39.92
CA ILE A 297 11.34 -0.69 -41.34
C ILE A 297 11.57 -2.18 -41.51
N SER A 298 10.84 -2.79 -42.40
CA SER A 298 10.97 -4.22 -42.71
C SER A 298 12.28 -4.50 -43.48
N ILE A 299 12.99 -5.55 -43.08
CA ILE A 299 14.18 -6.01 -43.85
C ILE A 299 13.81 -6.33 -45.30
N TRP A 300 12.62 -6.85 -45.53
CA TRP A 300 12.08 -7.11 -46.84
C TRP A 300 12.05 -5.85 -47.75
N GLU A 301 11.66 -4.70 -47.21
CA GLU A 301 11.66 -3.44 -47.95
C GLU A 301 13.05 -3.01 -48.34
N ILE A 302 14.01 -3.24 -47.46
CA ILE A 302 15.45 -2.95 -47.76
C ILE A 302 15.97 -3.86 -48.87
N ILE A 303 15.72 -5.18 -48.74
CA ILE A 303 16.19 -6.13 -49.77
C ILE A 303 15.55 -5.82 -51.12
N LYS A 304 14.25 -5.51 -51.17
CA LYS A 304 13.63 -5.07 -52.43
C LYS A 304 14.18 -3.77 -52.96
N SER A 305 14.54 -2.83 -52.09
CA SER A 305 15.19 -1.59 -52.50
C SER A 305 16.56 -1.83 -53.11
N ILE A 306 17.36 -2.76 -52.55
CA ILE A 306 18.64 -3.20 -53.10
C ILE A 306 18.42 -3.81 -54.50
N LYS A 307 17.53 -4.83 -54.60
CA LYS A 307 17.23 -5.48 -55.90
C LYS A 307 16.69 -4.49 -56.95
N ALA A 308 15.91 -3.50 -56.54
CA ALA A 308 15.42 -2.44 -57.45
C ALA A 308 16.56 -1.58 -57.98
N LYS A 309 17.51 -1.15 -57.14
CA LYS A 309 18.70 -0.37 -57.54
C LYS A 309 19.60 -1.16 -58.48
N GLU A 310 19.85 -2.43 -58.24
CA GLU A 310 20.63 -3.33 -59.09
C GLU A 310 20.02 -3.45 -60.50
N ASN A 311 18.68 -3.44 -60.56
CA ASN A 311 17.95 -3.48 -61.83
C ASN A 311 17.69 -2.10 -62.46
N GLY A 312 18.36 -1.05 -61.99
CA GLY A 312 18.25 0.32 -62.50
C GLY A 312 16.88 0.98 -62.22
N LYS A 313 16.10 0.42 -61.28
CA LYS A 313 14.77 0.94 -60.85
C LYS A 313 14.93 1.83 -59.62
N LYS A 314 13.94 2.68 -59.37
CA LYS A 314 13.85 3.50 -58.18
C LYS A 314 13.72 2.62 -56.91
N SER A 315 14.46 2.93 -55.88
CA SER A 315 14.34 2.31 -54.55
C SER A 315 12.92 2.45 -54.02
N ILE A 316 12.44 1.43 -53.30
CA ILE A 316 11.16 1.45 -52.59
C ILE A 316 11.21 2.43 -51.41
N LEU A 317 12.31 2.35 -50.63
CA LEU A 317 12.55 3.28 -49.53
C LEU A 317 13.14 4.60 -50.03
N PRO A 318 12.79 5.74 -49.44
CA PRO A 318 13.40 7.03 -49.68
C PRO A 318 14.95 6.97 -49.49
N GLU A 319 15.68 7.81 -50.20
CA GLU A 319 17.17 7.81 -50.16
C GLU A 319 17.74 8.41 -48.85
N ASP A 320 16.91 9.07 -48.04
CA ASP A 320 17.26 9.72 -46.78
C ASP A 320 16.67 9.03 -45.55
N THR A 321 16.07 7.85 -45.74
CA THR A 321 15.39 7.08 -44.66
C THR A 321 16.30 6.87 -43.43
N PHE A 322 17.59 6.58 -43.66
CA PHE A 322 18.57 6.29 -42.60
C PHE A 322 19.54 7.45 -42.32
N LYS A 323 19.41 8.55 -43.06
CA LYS A 323 20.32 9.69 -42.91
C LYS A 323 20.23 10.27 -41.49
N ASP A 324 21.41 10.40 -40.87
CA ASP A 324 21.57 10.93 -39.50
C ASP A 324 20.78 10.15 -38.41
N LYS A 325 20.34 8.93 -38.72
CA LYS A 325 19.58 8.05 -37.80
C LYS A 325 20.53 7.12 -37.03
N ILE A 326 20.02 6.62 -35.90
CA ILE A 326 20.56 5.49 -35.16
C ILE A 326 19.69 4.30 -35.47
N VAL A 327 20.26 3.25 -36.04
CA VAL A 327 19.49 2.09 -36.54
C VAL A 327 19.79 0.87 -35.71
N TYR A 328 18.74 0.28 -35.14
CA TYR A 328 18.80 -1.03 -34.50
C TYR A 328 18.25 -2.10 -35.45
N ILE A 329 19.01 -3.18 -35.64
CA ILE A 329 18.61 -4.32 -36.48
C ILE A 329 18.32 -5.51 -35.57
N GLY A 330 17.09 -6.03 -35.63
CA GLY A 330 16.67 -7.17 -34.77
C GLY A 330 15.53 -7.95 -35.38
N THR A 331 14.81 -8.70 -34.53
CA THR A 331 13.67 -9.53 -34.94
C THR A 331 12.39 -9.11 -34.23
N SER A 332 11.27 -9.21 -34.93
CA SER A 332 9.92 -9.05 -34.36
C SER A 332 9.00 -10.22 -34.62
N VAL A 333 9.54 -11.30 -35.21
CA VAL A 333 8.81 -12.54 -35.52
C VAL A 333 8.60 -13.36 -34.25
N PHE A 334 7.35 -13.80 -34.03
CA PHE A 334 7.01 -14.69 -32.91
C PHE A 334 7.79 -16.01 -32.95
N ALA A 335 8.00 -16.58 -34.14
CA ALA A 335 8.71 -17.85 -34.34
C ALA A 335 10.17 -17.82 -33.84
N LEU A 336 10.79 -16.64 -33.73
CA LEU A 336 12.17 -16.48 -33.28
C LEU A 336 12.28 -16.19 -31.77
N SER A 337 11.18 -16.22 -31.04
CA SER A 337 11.09 -16.17 -29.56
C SER A 337 11.70 -14.94 -28.89
N ASP A 338 11.92 -13.83 -29.62
CA ASP A 338 12.44 -12.61 -29.03
C ASP A 338 11.36 -11.59 -28.64
N ILE A 339 10.21 -12.10 -28.25
CA ILE A 339 9.09 -11.27 -27.75
C ILE A 339 9.17 -11.18 -26.23
N LYS A 340 9.06 -9.97 -25.72
CA LYS A 340 9.19 -9.63 -24.30
C LYS A 340 7.88 -9.05 -23.76
N THR A 341 7.62 -9.29 -22.46
CA THR A 341 6.51 -8.66 -21.74
C THR A 341 7.03 -7.47 -20.94
N VAL A 342 6.46 -6.32 -21.17
CA VAL A 342 6.82 -5.04 -20.55
C VAL A 342 5.56 -4.32 -20.01
N PRO A 343 5.67 -3.28 -19.18
CA PRO A 343 4.52 -2.57 -18.61
C PRO A 343 3.50 -2.05 -19.63
N THR A 344 3.96 -1.66 -20.82
CA THR A 344 3.11 -1.07 -21.86
C THR A 344 2.63 -2.07 -22.92
N SER A 345 3.27 -3.24 -23.02
CA SER A 345 2.92 -4.27 -24.02
C SER A 345 3.25 -5.68 -23.53
N LYS A 346 2.41 -6.64 -23.88
CA LYS A 346 2.70 -8.06 -23.68
C LYS A 346 3.60 -8.64 -24.76
N TYR A 347 3.68 -7.99 -25.91
CA TYR A 347 4.30 -8.48 -27.13
C TYR A 347 5.26 -7.42 -27.71
N LEU A 348 6.31 -7.09 -26.94
CA LEU A 348 7.33 -6.16 -27.37
C LEU A 348 8.50 -6.90 -28.03
N PRO A 349 8.93 -6.54 -29.24
CA PRO A 349 10.19 -7.03 -29.81
C PRO A 349 11.37 -6.65 -28.92
N GLY A 350 12.29 -7.60 -28.68
CA GLY A 350 13.46 -7.37 -27.82
C GLY A 350 14.29 -6.16 -28.26
N VAL A 351 14.42 -5.98 -29.55
CA VAL A 351 15.16 -4.85 -30.14
C VAL A 351 14.63 -3.47 -29.72
N GLU A 352 13.34 -3.33 -29.42
CA GLU A 352 12.75 -2.07 -28.96
C GLU A 352 13.20 -1.69 -27.54
N ILE A 353 13.65 -2.66 -26.73
CA ILE A 353 14.24 -2.37 -25.41
C ILE A 353 15.52 -1.54 -25.58
N HIS A 354 16.33 -1.84 -26.59
CA HIS A 354 17.55 -1.08 -26.91
C HIS A 354 17.22 0.34 -27.34
N ALA A 355 16.24 0.50 -28.23
CA ALA A 355 15.77 1.81 -28.68
C ALA A 355 15.20 2.65 -27.52
N THR A 356 14.39 2.04 -26.65
CA THR A 356 13.83 2.68 -25.45
C THR A 356 14.94 3.09 -24.47
N LEU A 357 15.91 2.21 -24.20
CA LEU A 357 17.03 2.53 -23.32
C LEU A 357 17.88 3.67 -23.88
N LEU A 358 18.18 3.65 -25.18
CA LEU A 358 18.95 4.73 -25.82
C LEU A 358 18.23 6.07 -25.67
N ASN A 359 16.94 6.09 -25.98
CA ASN A 359 16.12 7.28 -25.81
C ASN A 359 16.17 7.78 -24.36
N ASN A 360 16.03 6.88 -23.37
CA ASN A 360 16.11 7.25 -21.95
C ASN A 360 17.47 7.83 -21.56
N ILE A 361 18.56 7.29 -22.08
CA ILE A 361 19.92 7.80 -21.81
C ILE A 361 20.10 9.19 -22.42
N LEU A 362 19.74 9.35 -23.70
CA LEU A 362 19.95 10.60 -24.43
C LEU A 362 19.07 11.73 -23.86
N ASP A 363 17.84 11.44 -23.43
CA ASP A 363 16.92 12.41 -22.83
C ASP A 363 17.06 12.51 -21.30
N ASN A 364 17.98 11.74 -20.69
CA ASN A 364 18.24 11.71 -19.23
C ASN A 364 16.97 11.50 -18.41
N ASN A 365 16.09 10.60 -18.82
CA ASN A 365 14.78 10.41 -18.25
C ASN A 365 14.51 8.99 -17.71
N LEU A 366 15.56 8.22 -17.40
CA LEU A 366 15.46 6.95 -16.68
C LEU A 366 14.74 7.13 -15.35
N ILE A 367 13.94 6.14 -14.97
CA ILE A 367 13.21 6.19 -13.70
C ILE A 367 14.13 5.83 -12.53
N HIS A 368 14.00 6.57 -11.45
CA HIS A 368 14.68 6.27 -10.18
C HIS A 368 13.70 6.04 -9.05
N LYS A 369 14.05 5.14 -8.13
CA LYS A 369 13.24 4.89 -6.94
C LYS A 369 13.39 6.04 -5.95
N ALA A 370 12.26 6.49 -5.41
CA ALA A 370 12.26 7.47 -4.33
C ALA A 370 13.06 6.97 -3.13
N THR A 371 13.74 7.88 -2.45
CA THR A 371 14.53 7.55 -1.26
C THR A 371 13.64 7.07 -0.11
N LEU A 372 14.20 6.25 0.78
CA LEU A 372 13.45 5.74 1.93
C LEU A 372 12.87 6.86 2.82
N PRO A 373 13.63 7.93 3.19
CA PRO A 373 13.07 9.04 3.98
C PRO A 373 11.88 9.73 3.29
N TYR A 374 11.93 9.90 1.97
CA TYR A 374 10.84 10.50 1.20
C TYR A 374 9.57 9.64 1.26
N ASN A 375 9.69 8.33 1.06
CA ASN A 375 8.56 7.40 1.14
C ASN A 375 7.95 7.34 2.55
N ILE A 376 8.79 7.36 3.60
CA ILE A 376 8.33 7.41 5.00
C ILE A 376 7.57 8.71 5.27
N LEU A 377 8.10 9.85 4.83
CA LEU A 377 7.45 11.15 5.04
C LEU A 377 6.06 11.21 4.39
N ILE A 378 5.95 10.76 3.14
CA ILE A 378 4.65 10.72 2.44
C ILE A 378 3.66 9.81 3.17
N CYS A 379 4.12 8.61 3.58
CA CYS A 379 3.28 7.68 4.32
C CYS A 379 2.78 8.31 5.63
N LEU A 380 3.66 8.97 6.39
CA LEU A 380 3.31 9.64 7.62
C LEU A 380 2.28 10.76 7.41
N VAL A 381 2.50 11.62 6.42
CA VAL A 381 1.57 12.71 6.08
C VAL A 381 0.19 12.16 5.71
N LEU A 382 0.14 11.10 4.90
CA LEU A 382 -1.11 10.46 4.49
C LEU A 382 -1.85 9.84 5.69
N CYS A 383 -1.13 9.15 6.59
CA CYS A 383 -1.68 8.57 7.81
C CYS A 383 -2.25 9.63 8.76
N LEU A 384 -1.53 10.74 8.96
CA LEU A 384 -2.00 11.86 9.79
C LEU A 384 -3.24 12.52 9.20
N ALA A 385 -3.27 12.73 7.88
CA ALA A 385 -4.43 13.26 7.19
C ALA A 385 -5.65 12.32 7.29
N ALA A 386 -5.44 11.00 7.13
CA ALA A 386 -6.48 9.99 7.30
C ALA A 386 -7.05 9.98 8.73
N ALA A 387 -6.18 10.04 9.75
CA ALA A 387 -6.59 10.14 11.14
C ALA A 387 -7.40 11.42 11.41
N TYR A 388 -6.93 12.55 10.89
CA TYR A 388 -7.61 13.84 11.03
C TYR A 388 -9.04 13.80 10.44
N THR A 389 -9.22 13.28 9.23
CA THR A 389 -10.54 13.15 8.61
C THR A 389 -11.49 12.27 9.43
N ALA A 390 -11.00 11.18 10.01
CA ALA A 390 -11.80 10.29 10.84
C ALA A 390 -12.23 10.94 12.16
N PHE A 391 -11.33 11.63 12.87
CA PHE A 391 -11.60 12.20 14.20
C PHE A 391 -12.36 13.51 14.16
N LYS A 392 -11.94 14.46 13.31
CA LYS A 392 -12.45 15.82 13.34
C LYS A 392 -13.83 15.95 12.72
N ILE A 393 -14.15 15.16 11.72
CA ILE A 393 -15.40 15.25 10.99
C ILE A 393 -16.52 14.51 11.75
N ARG A 394 -17.63 15.18 12.05
CA ARG A 394 -18.77 14.60 12.78
C ARG A 394 -19.53 13.54 11.98
N SER A 395 -19.76 13.82 10.70
CA SER A 395 -20.50 12.92 9.79
C SER A 395 -19.60 11.81 9.27
N VAL A 396 -20.02 10.56 9.41
CA VAL A 396 -19.32 9.37 8.88
C VAL A 396 -19.22 9.44 7.35
N TYR A 397 -20.31 9.81 6.69
CA TYR A 397 -20.37 9.89 5.22
C TYR A 397 -19.39 10.92 4.66
N ILE A 398 -19.35 12.13 5.24
CA ILE A 398 -18.41 13.17 4.82
C ILE A 398 -16.97 12.72 5.06
N SER A 399 -16.71 12.04 6.18
CA SER A 399 -15.38 11.50 6.51
C SER A 399 -14.90 10.48 5.46
N ILE A 400 -15.78 9.58 5.03
CA ILE A 400 -15.49 8.58 3.98
C ILE A 400 -15.22 9.28 2.64
N ILE A 401 -16.04 10.26 2.26
CA ILE A 401 -15.85 11.03 1.02
C ILE A 401 -14.50 11.75 1.04
N LEU A 402 -14.18 12.44 2.12
CA LEU A 402 -12.90 13.15 2.25
C LEU A 402 -11.70 12.20 2.24
N PHE A 403 -11.80 11.04 2.90
CA PHE A 403 -10.75 10.03 2.85
C PHE A 403 -10.58 9.46 1.44
N SER A 404 -11.66 9.15 0.74
CA SER A 404 -11.60 8.67 -0.66
C SER A 404 -10.99 9.72 -1.59
N THR A 405 -11.34 11.01 -1.39
CA THR A 405 -10.74 12.13 -2.14
C THR A 405 -9.25 12.24 -1.85
N LEU A 406 -8.84 12.10 -0.58
CA LEU A 406 -7.42 12.12 -0.18
C LEU A 406 -6.62 11.02 -0.87
N ILE A 407 -7.17 9.79 -0.92
CA ILE A 407 -6.56 8.67 -1.64
C ILE A 407 -6.46 8.96 -3.14
N GLY A 408 -7.55 9.48 -3.75
CA GLY A 408 -7.54 9.85 -5.17
C GLY A 408 -6.48 10.90 -5.50
N LEU A 409 -6.35 11.93 -4.68
CA LEU A 409 -5.31 12.95 -4.81
C LEU A 409 -3.91 12.37 -4.65
N PHE A 410 -3.70 11.49 -3.67
CA PHE A 410 -2.41 10.81 -3.49
C PHE A 410 -2.00 9.98 -4.71
N LEU A 411 -2.91 9.20 -5.28
CA LEU A 411 -2.66 8.41 -6.51
C LEU A 411 -2.35 9.32 -7.70
N TYR A 412 -3.11 10.40 -7.86
CA TYR A 412 -2.88 11.39 -8.90
C TYR A 412 -1.50 12.04 -8.78
N PHE A 413 -1.14 12.57 -7.61
CA PHE A 413 0.14 13.22 -7.39
C PHE A 413 1.32 12.25 -7.50
N SER A 414 1.18 11.00 -7.03
CA SER A 414 2.22 9.98 -7.19
C SER A 414 2.47 9.65 -8.68
N THR A 415 1.42 9.61 -9.49
CA THR A 415 1.51 9.40 -10.94
C THR A 415 2.09 10.64 -11.63
N PHE A 416 1.69 11.83 -11.23
CA PHE A 416 2.22 13.11 -11.73
C PHE A 416 3.72 13.24 -11.46
N ILE A 417 4.17 12.95 -10.23
CA ILE A 417 5.60 12.99 -9.87
C ILE A 417 6.39 11.98 -10.71
N MET A 418 5.84 10.79 -10.96
CA MET A 418 6.47 9.80 -11.82
C MET A 418 6.56 10.27 -13.28
N LYS A 419 5.55 10.99 -13.78
CA LYS A 419 5.52 11.54 -15.15
C LYS A 419 6.53 12.65 -15.35
N GLU A 420 6.55 13.64 -14.43
CA GLU A 420 7.33 14.88 -14.61
C GLU A 420 8.77 14.78 -14.09
N TYR A 421 8.98 14.01 -13.02
CA TYR A 421 10.27 13.92 -12.35
C TYR A 421 10.94 12.54 -12.44
N ASN A 422 10.30 11.56 -13.11
CA ASN A 422 10.77 10.19 -13.25
C ASN A 422 11.04 9.48 -11.92
N VAL A 423 10.26 9.82 -10.86
CA VAL A 423 10.40 9.27 -9.52
C VAL A 423 9.36 8.18 -9.26
N TRP A 424 9.81 6.97 -8.97
CA TRP A 424 8.95 5.87 -8.53
C TRP A 424 8.84 5.85 -7.00
N SER A 425 7.76 6.38 -6.49
CA SER A 425 7.40 6.36 -5.06
C SER A 425 6.51 5.16 -4.71
N TRP A 426 6.53 4.75 -3.45
CA TRP A 426 5.62 3.73 -2.91
C TRP A 426 4.16 4.19 -2.99
N ILE A 427 3.28 3.25 -3.31
CA ILE A 427 1.82 3.43 -3.26
C ILE A 427 1.17 2.45 -2.29
N VAL A 428 1.56 1.19 -2.34
CA VAL A 428 0.88 0.10 -1.60
C VAL A 428 1.01 0.30 -0.10
N ILE A 429 2.23 0.55 0.39
CA ILE A 429 2.48 0.74 1.82
C ILE A 429 1.68 1.93 2.37
N PRO A 430 1.76 3.15 1.80
CA PRO A 430 0.97 4.29 2.26
C PRO A 430 -0.54 4.03 2.26
N LEU A 431 -1.08 3.34 1.24
CA LEU A 431 -2.50 3.03 1.15
C LEU A 431 -2.96 2.07 2.24
N ILE A 432 -2.22 0.99 2.47
CA ILE A 432 -2.54 0.01 3.52
C ILE A 432 -2.57 0.71 4.88
N PHE A 433 -1.54 1.51 5.19
CA PHE A 433 -1.46 2.20 6.47
C PHE A 433 -2.52 3.26 6.65
N ALA A 434 -2.72 4.12 5.65
CA ALA A 434 -3.75 5.15 5.74
C ALA A 434 -5.14 4.54 5.94
N THR A 435 -5.45 3.45 5.25
CA THR A 435 -6.73 2.74 5.39
C THR A 435 -6.86 2.11 6.78
N PHE A 436 -5.82 1.43 7.25
CA PHE A 436 -5.79 0.83 8.59
C PHE A 436 -5.99 1.90 9.68
N ILE A 437 -5.25 2.99 9.61
CA ILE A 437 -5.34 4.11 10.54
C ILE A 437 -6.73 4.75 10.51
N PHE A 438 -7.30 4.93 9.32
CA PHE A 438 -8.65 5.46 9.16
C PHE A 438 -9.69 4.58 9.87
N ILE A 439 -9.64 3.26 9.68
CA ILE A 439 -10.54 2.29 10.32
C ILE A 439 -10.35 2.30 11.85
N CYS A 440 -9.12 2.20 12.33
CA CYS A 440 -8.82 2.25 13.77
C CYS A 440 -9.31 3.55 14.41
N SER A 441 -9.17 4.66 13.72
CA SER A 441 -9.66 5.97 14.18
C SER A 441 -11.18 5.98 14.38
N PHE A 442 -11.93 5.35 13.47
CA PHE A 442 -13.38 5.21 13.62
C PHE A 442 -13.77 4.32 14.80
N ILE A 443 -13.11 3.19 14.97
CA ILE A 443 -13.36 2.27 16.09
C ILE A 443 -13.15 3.00 17.42
N ILE A 444 -12.01 3.68 17.57
CA ILE A 444 -11.68 4.42 18.79
C ILE A 444 -12.69 5.55 19.03
N LYS A 445 -13.03 6.32 18.01
CA LYS A 445 -14.05 7.39 18.09
C LYS A 445 -15.39 6.85 18.55
N TYR A 446 -15.83 5.70 18.02
CA TYR A 446 -17.08 5.04 18.41
C TYR A 446 -17.04 4.60 19.87
N LEU A 447 -15.96 3.96 20.32
CA LEU A 447 -15.77 3.52 21.70
C LEU A 447 -15.77 4.70 22.68
N LEU A 448 -15.08 5.77 22.35
CA LEU A 448 -15.05 6.99 23.17
C LEU A 448 -16.46 7.62 23.28
N LYS A 449 -17.18 7.72 22.16
CA LYS A 449 -18.54 8.27 22.15
C LYS A 449 -19.53 7.40 22.93
N SER A 450 -19.41 6.08 22.85
CA SER A 450 -20.23 5.15 23.61
C SER A 450 -20.02 5.32 25.12
N ARG A 451 -18.78 5.46 25.58
CA ARG A 451 -18.46 5.73 27.00
C ARG A 451 -18.94 7.11 27.46
N ASP A 452 -18.78 8.14 26.65
CA ASP A 452 -19.28 9.49 26.95
C ASP A 452 -20.81 9.46 27.10
N PHE A 453 -21.52 8.69 26.26
CA PHE A 453 -22.96 8.52 26.34
C PHE A 453 -23.37 7.78 27.62
N GLU A 454 -22.70 6.67 27.94
CA GLU A 454 -22.99 5.89 29.17
C GLU A 454 -22.78 6.73 30.44
N TYR A 455 -21.68 7.49 30.50
CA TYR A 455 -21.39 8.41 31.60
C TYR A 455 -22.46 9.50 31.72
N THR A 456 -22.82 10.15 30.61
CA THR A 456 -23.84 11.20 30.58
C THR A 456 -25.23 10.64 30.96
N TYR A 457 -25.57 9.45 30.49
CA TYR A 457 -26.80 8.75 30.83
C TYR A 457 -26.86 8.45 32.33
N LYS A 458 -25.78 7.92 32.91
CA LYS A 458 -25.70 7.67 34.36
C LYS A 458 -25.87 8.95 35.18
N LEU A 459 -25.21 10.04 34.80
CA LEU A 459 -25.37 11.35 35.45
C LEU A 459 -26.78 11.90 35.35
N ALA A 460 -27.45 11.69 34.24
CA ALA A 460 -28.81 12.20 34.02
C ALA A 460 -29.89 11.36 34.74
N THR A 461 -29.63 10.08 35.01
CA THR A 461 -30.64 9.13 35.48
C THR A 461 -30.44 8.65 36.93
N THR A 462 -29.25 8.87 37.53
CA THR A 462 -28.97 8.38 38.91
C THR A 462 -28.79 9.52 39.90
N ASP A 463 -29.09 9.23 41.15
CA ASP A 463 -28.81 10.10 42.29
C ASP A 463 -27.33 9.98 42.71
N GLY A 464 -26.66 11.11 42.87
CA GLY A 464 -25.23 11.14 43.15
C GLY A 464 -24.81 10.63 44.55
N LEU A 465 -25.71 10.58 45.51
CA LEU A 465 -25.43 10.09 46.85
C LEU A 465 -25.67 8.59 47.00
N THR A 466 -26.81 8.11 46.53
CA THR A 466 -27.29 6.74 46.77
C THR A 466 -27.03 5.79 45.61
N GLU A 467 -26.64 6.31 44.44
CA GLU A 467 -26.54 5.55 43.19
C GLU A 467 -27.81 4.81 42.77
N LEU A 468 -28.96 5.18 43.36
CA LEU A 468 -30.27 4.80 42.86
C LEU A 468 -30.64 5.63 41.64
N PHE A 469 -31.71 5.22 40.94
CA PHE A 469 -32.28 6.12 39.93
C PHE A 469 -32.86 7.38 40.62
N ASN A 470 -32.75 8.52 39.94
CA ASN A 470 -33.23 9.79 40.46
C ASN A 470 -34.72 10.00 40.22
N HIS A 471 -35.31 11.03 40.84
CA HIS A 471 -36.72 11.37 40.72
C HIS A 471 -37.18 11.59 39.27
N ARG A 472 -36.34 12.21 38.43
CA ARG A 472 -36.69 12.46 37.03
C ARG A 472 -36.85 11.14 36.27
N PHE A 473 -35.93 10.21 36.44
CA PHE A 473 -35.99 8.89 35.83
C PHE A 473 -37.22 8.09 36.35
N PHE A 474 -37.52 8.17 37.66
CA PHE A 474 -38.72 7.56 38.23
C PHE A 474 -40.00 8.04 37.54
N GLN A 475 -40.15 9.36 37.34
CA GLN A 475 -41.32 9.92 36.69
C GLN A 475 -41.48 9.47 35.24
N GLU A 476 -40.38 9.38 34.51
CA GLU A 476 -40.38 8.86 33.16
C GLU A 476 -40.76 7.38 33.10
N GLN A 477 -40.19 6.56 33.98
CA GLN A 477 -40.46 5.13 34.00
C GLN A 477 -41.92 4.83 34.46
N MET A 478 -42.47 5.58 35.36
CA MET A 478 -43.88 5.46 35.76
C MET A 478 -44.82 5.68 34.56
N ARG A 479 -44.57 6.70 33.74
CA ARG A 479 -45.35 6.94 32.51
C ARG A 479 -45.21 5.77 31.53
N ASN A 480 -43.98 5.35 31.26
CA ASN A 480 -43.71 4.25 30.36
C ASN A 480 -44.36 2.94 30.79
N LYS A 481 -44.33 2.63 32.12
CA LYS A 481 -44.93 1.43 32.68
C LYS A 481 -46.44 1.43 32.56
N ILE A 482 -47.09 2.56 32.78
CA ILE A 482 -48.55 2.69 32.60
C ILE A 482 -48.93 2.50 31.12
N GLU A 483 -48.21 3.10 30.19
CA GLU A 483 -48.46 2.90 28.76
C GLU A 483 -48.27 1.44 28.35
N GLN A 484 -47.22 0.80 28.86
CA GLN A 484 -46.94 -0.60 28.61
C GLN A 484 -48.03 -1.51 29.16
N ALA A 485 -48.45 -1.28 30.43
CA ALA A 485 -49.50 -2.03 31.09
C ALA A 485 -50.86 -1.87 30.38
N LYS A 486 -51.18 -0.67 29.89
CA LYS A 486 -52.38 -0.43 29.08
C LYS A 486 -52.39 -1.24 27.78
N LYS A 487 -51.25 -1.35 27.10
CA LYS A 487 -51.14 -2.07 25.82
C LYS A 487 -51.17 -3.59 25.99
N SER A 488 -50.53 -4.10 27.06
CA SER A 488 -50.39 -5.54 27.31
C SER A 488 -51.44 -6.14 28.24
N ASN A 489 -52.36 -5.33 28.75
CA ASN A 489 -53.30 -5.71 29.85
C ASN A 489 -52.55 -6.28 31.07
N GLY A 490 -51.33 -5.76 31.30
CA GLY A 490 -50.44 -6.19 32.38
C GLY A 490 -50.64 -5.38 33.64
N THR A 491 -49.99 -5.81 34.74
CA THR A 491 -49.97 -5.11 36.01
C THR A 491 -48.54 -4.83 36.47
N PHE A 492 -48.37 -3.80 37.29
CA PHE A 492 -47.13 -3.50 38.01
C PHE A 492 -47.51 -2.80 39.32
N SER A 493 -46.57 -2.75 40.26
CA SER A 493 -46.84 -2.10 41.56
C SER A 493 -45.76 -1.08 41.91
N LEU A 494 -46.18 -0.07 42.64
CA LEU A 494 -45.34 0.98 43.20
C LEU A 494 -45.26 0.80 44.71
N ILE A 495 -44.06 0.82 45.28
CA ILE A 495 -43.81 0.95 46.70
C ILE A 495 -43.20 2.33 46.94
N LEU A 496 -43.79 3.11 47.82
CA LEU A 496 -43.23 4.35 48.35
C LEU A 496 -42.71 4.08 49.76
N LEU A 497 -41.49 4.53 50.05
CA LEU A 497 -40.78 4.26 51.31
C LEU A 497 -40.20 5.54 51.87
N ASP A 498 -40.26 5.66 53.23
CA ASP A 498 -39.64 6.77 53.94
C ASP A 498 -38.92 6.24 55.20
N ILE A 499 -37.73 6.81 55.49
CA ILE A 499 -36.94 6.40 56.66
C ILE A 499 -37.45 7.04 57.90
N ASP A 500 -37.88 6.20 58.86
CA ASP A 500 -38.54 6.64 60.11
C ASP A 500 -37.58 7.50 60.94
N PHE A 501 -38.09 8.66 61.37
CA PHE A 501 -37.38 9.61 62.24
C PHE A 501 -36.10 10.12 61.70
N PHE A 502 -35.87 10.15 60.35
CA PHE A 502 -34.62 10.52 59.74
C PHE A 502 -34.13 11.93 60.09
N LYS A 503 -35.01 12.91 60.24
CA LYS A 503 -34.67 14.24 60.71
C LYS A 503 -34.06 14.20 62.12
N LYS A 504 -34.67 13.49 63.07
CA LYS A 504 -34.17 13.31 64.45
C LYS A 504 -32.83 12.59 64.46
N PHE A 505 -32.66 11.65 63.53
CA PHE A 505 -31.37 10.95 63.31
C PHE A 505 -30.27 11.92 62.88
N ASN A 506 -30.52 12.78 61.89
CA ASN A 506 -29.58 13.80 61.43
C ASN A 506 -29.25 14.82 62.52
N ASP A 507 -30.25 15.26 63.28
CA ASP A 507 -30.08 16.21 64.41
C ASP A 507 -29.16 15.64 65.50
N LYS A 508 -29.21 14.29 65.69
CA LYS A 508 -28.41 13.59 66.72
C LYS A 508 -26.98 13.22 66.24
N TYR A 509 -26.86 12.70 65.01
CA TYR A 509 -25.61 12.10 64.53
C TYR A 509 -24.91 12.88 63.39
N GLY A 510 -25.54 13.96 62.92
CA GLY A 510 -25.04 14.83 61.85
C GLY A 510 -25.41 14.32 60.46
N HIS A 511 -25.35 15.23 59.49
CA HIS A 511 -25.72 14.95 58.08
C HIS A 511 -24.86 13.90 57.41
N GLN A 512 -23.57 13.78 57.79
CA GLN A 512 -22.67 12.76 57.21
C GLN A 512 -23.11 11.35 57.61
N ALA A 513 -23.59 11.17 58.84
CA ALA A 513 -24.17 9.90 59.31
C ALA A 513 -25.48 9.60 58.57
N GLY A 514 -26.33 10.63 58.34
CA GLY A 514 -27.53 10.49 57.51
C GLY A 514 -27.23 10.08 56.07
N ASP A 515 -26.21 10.66 55.47
CA ASP A 515 -25.75 10.27 54.12
C ASP A 515 -25.29 8.81 54.06
N ALA A 516 -24.57 8.34 55.09
CA ALA A 516 -24.17 6.94 55.21
C ALA A 516 -25.39 6.01 55.32
N VAL A 517 -26.41 6.37 56.16
CA VAL A 517 -27.67 5.64 56.26
C VAL A 517 -28.39 5.56 54.93
N LEU A 518 -28.52 6.68 54.21
CA LEU A 518 -29.17 6.69 52.90
C LEU A 518 -28.49 5.73 51.91
N LYS A 519 -27.14 5.69 51.89
CA LYS A 519 -26.36 4.74 51.05
C LYS A 519 -26.61 3.29 51.48
N HIS A 520 -26.64 3.01 52.75
CA HIS A 520 -26.89 1.66 53.29
C HIS A 520 -28.31 1.17 52.98
N VAL A 521 -29.31 2.02 53.18
CA VAL A 521 -30.71 1.72 52.84
C VAL A 521 -30.84 1.47 51.33
N ALA A 522 -30.27 2.33 50.50
CA ALA A 522 -30.28 2.17 49.05
C ALA A 522 -29.68 0.83 48.59
N LYS A 523 -28.53 0.43 49.17
CA LYS A 523 -27.91 -0.87 48.90
C LYS A 523 -28.78 -2.04 49.36
N THR A 524 -29.44 -1.92 50.48
CA THR A 524 -30.35 -2.94 51.00
C THR A 524 -31.58 -3.08 50.11
N LEU A 525 -32.19 -1.98 49.70
CA LEU A 525 -33.33 -1.99 48.75
C LEU A 525 -32.97 -2.73 47.46
N LYS A 526 -31.83 -2.42 46.85
CA LYS A 526 -31.36 -3.12 45.64
C LYS A 526 -31.22 -4.64 45.88
N SER A 527 -30.83 -5.07 47.06
CA SER A 527 -30.65 -6.50 47.35
C SER A 527 -31.98 -7.22 47.62
N CYS A 528 -33.05 -6.51 47.94
CA CYS A 528 -34.37 -7.08 48.26
C CYS A 528 -35.24 -7.30 47.02
N VAL A 529 -34.93 -6.65 45.89
CA VAL A 529 -35.73 -6.67 44.67
C VAL A 529 -34.98 -7.39 43.53
N ARG A 530 -35.70 -7.68 42.45
CA ARG A 530 -35.13 -8.33 41.26
C ARG A 530 -34.35 -7.31 40.40
N ASN A 531 -33.47 -7.80 39.53
CA ASN A 531 -32.73 -6.93 38.60
C ASN A 531 -33.62 -6.15 37.63
N GLU A 532 -34.81 -6.63 37.36
CA GLU A 532 -35.80 -6.02 36.48
C GLU A 532 -36.64 -4.93 37.18
N ASP A 533 -36.59 -4.88 38.50
CA ASP A 533 -37.31 -3.89 39.31
C ASP A 533 -36.46 -2.61 39.42
N LEU A 534 -37.14 -1.46 39.52
CA LEU A 534 -36.46 -0.17 39.53
C LEU A 534 -36.53 0.44 40.94
N VAL A 535 -35.38 0.73 41.51
CA VAL A 535 -35.25 1.40 42.80
C VAL A 535 -34.79 2.84 42.57
N CYS A 536 -35.55 3.81 43.06
CA CYS A 536 -35.28 5.22 42.83
C CYS A 536 -35.27 5.99 44.17
N ARG A 537 -34.48 7.07 44.22
CA ARG A 537 -34.60 8.08 45.28
C ARG A 537 -35.60 9.11 44.83
N TYR A 538 -36.71 9.22 45.56
CA TYR A 538 -37.83 10.11 45.25
C TYR A 538 -37.54 11.55 45.72
N GLY A 539 -37.00 11.70 46.94
CA GLY A 539 -36.61 12.98 47.53
C GLY A 539 -35.97 12.76 48.90
N GLY A 540 -35.24 13.67 49.47
CA GLY A 540 -34.68 13.62 50.82
C GLY A 540 -34.35 12.20 51.33
N GLU A 541 -35.20 11.68 52.25
CA GLU A 541 -35.18 10.35 52.80
C GLU A 541 -36.17 9.37 52.13
N GLU A 542 -36.90 9.82 51.10
CA GLU A 542 -37.93 9.03 50.42
C GLU A 542 -37.33 8.25 49.23
N MET A 543 -37.70 6.98 49.15
CA MET A 543 -37.32 6.09 48.07
C MET A 543 -38.54 5.38 47.47
N THR A 544 -38.43 4.98 46.21
CA THR A 544 -39.49 4.27 45.51
C THR A 544 -38.99 3.00 44.87
N ILE A 545 -39.87 2.01 44.75
CA ILE A 545 -39.60 0.78 44.00
C ILE A 545 -40.75 0.56 43.03
N ILE A 546 -40.43 0.41 41.74
CA ILE A 546 -41.37 -0.04 40.72
C ILE A 546 -41.13 -1.53 40.49
N LEU A 547 -42.12 -2.35 40.90
CA LEU A 547 -42.08 -3.81 40.74
C LEU A 547 -42.71 -4.20 39.40
N ASN A 548 -41.95 -4.80 38.53
CA ASN A 548 -42.44 -5.26 37.24
C ASN A 548 -43.29 -6.53 37.38
N ASN A 549 -44.41 -6.59 36.64
CA ASN A 549 -45.30 -7.75 36.60
C ASN A 549 -45.73 -8.25 38.01
N ALA A 550 -45.93 -7.31 38.95
CA ALA A 550 -46.26 -7.59 40.32
C ALA A 550 -47.71 -7.18 40.63
N ASN A 551 -48.51 -8.11 41.07
CA ASN A 551 -49.84 -7.86 41.61
C ASN A 551 -49.74 -7.34 43.05
N ARG A 552 -50.88 -6.94 43.66
CA ARG A 552 -50.95 -6.36 44.99
C ARG A 552 -50.34 -7.28 46.06
N GLU A 553 -50.66 -8.58 46.02
CA GLU A 553 -50.17 -9.55 47.01
C GLU A 553 -48.65 -9.69 46.98
N SER A 554 -48.04 -9.82 45.75
CA SER A 554 -46.60 -9.94 45.61
C SER A 554 -45.85 -8.63 45.95
N ALA A 555 -46.47 -7.48 45.69
CA ALA A 555 -45.92 -6.18 46.07
C ALA A 555 -45.92 -5.98 47.61
N ILE A 556 -46.96 -6.38 48.27
CA ILE A 556 -47.06 -6.36 49.75
C ILE A 556 -46.00 -7.27 50.37
N LYS A 557 -45.83 -8.50 49.85
CA LYS A 557 -44.79 -9.43 50.34
C LYS A 557 -43.38 -8.83 50.13
N THR A 558 -43.15 -8.17 49.01
CA THR A 558 -41.87 -7.50 48.76
C THR A 558 -41.67 -6.31 49.70
N ALA A 559 -42.70 -5.50 49.94
CA ALA A 559 -42.65 -4.39 50.88
C ALA A 559 -42.37 -4.85 52.31
N GLN A 560 -43.04 -5.94 52.76
CA GLN A 560 -42.78 -6.55 54.06
C GLN A 560 -41.36 -7.06 54.20
N LYS A 561 -40.87 -7.79 53.20
CA LYS A 561 -39.47 -8.24 53.15
C LYS A 561 -38.48 -7.08 53.25
N VAL A 562 -38.71 -5.97 52.55
CA VAL A 562 -37.89 -4.76 52.62
C VAL A 562 -37.88 -4.19 54.01
N CYS A 563 -39.07 -4.02 54.61
CA CYS A 563 -39.27 -3.51 55.98
C CYS A 563 -38.46 -4.35 57.00
N GLU A 564 -38.71 -5.66 57.02
CA GLU A 564 -38.00 -6.60 57.90
C GLU A 564 -36.48 -6.62 57.70
N THR A 565 -36.02 -6.61 56.42
CA THR A 565 -34.59 -6.64 56.11
C THR A 565 -33.91 -5.39 56.60
N ILE A 566 -34.51 -4.21 56.45
CA ILE A 566 -33.92 -2.95 56.92
C ILE A 566 -33.91 -2.91 58.43
N ALA A 567 -35.03 -3.28 59.10
CA ALA A 567 -35.15 -3.28 60.57
C ALA A 567 -34.19 -4.28 61.24
N SER A 568 -33.95 -5.43 60.63
CA SER A 568 -33.07 -6.48 61.19
C SER A 568 -31.56 -6.18 61.04
N LYS A 569 -31.19 -5.27 60.12
CA LYS A 569 -29.79 -4.93 59.90
C LYS A 569 -29.31 -3.87 60.88
N LYS A 570 -28.11 -4.10 61.41
CA LYS A 570 -27.31 -3.07 62.07
C LYS A 570 -26.43 -2.38 61.06
N TYR A 571 -26.44 -1.06 61.07
CA TYR A 571 -25.64 -0.23 60.14
C TYR A 571 -24.47 0.37 60.90
N GLU A 572 -23.25 -0.04 60.57
CA GLU A 572 -21.99 0.55 61.08
C GLU A 572 -21.79 1.93 60.45
N LEU A 573 -21.87 2.96 61.28
CA LEU A 573 -21.53 4.34 60.89
C LEU A 573 -20.04 4.67 61.13
N THR A 574 -19.53 4.14 62.26
CA THR A 574 -18.11 4.13 62.60
C THR A 574 -17.76 2.78 63.27
N PRO A 575 -16.51 2.39 63.45
CA PRO A 575 -16.13 1.14 64.13
C PRO A 575 -16.75 0.96 65.53
N GLU A 576 -17.19 2.05 66.14
CA GLU A 576 -17.73 2.05 67.53
C GLU A 576 -19.23 2.38 67.57
N LEU A 577 -19.86 2.69 66.44
CA LEU A 577 -21.25 3.13 66.39
C LEU A 577 -22.09 2.33 65.41
N GLU A 578 -22.88 1.43 65.90
CA GLU A 578 -23.94 0.74 65.16
C GLU A 578 -25.31 1.42 65.43
N VAL A 579 -26.13 1.54 64.41
CA VAL A 579 -27.47 2.10 64.50
C VAL A 579 -28.52 1.18 63.87
N ASN A 580 -29.73 1.18 64.42
CA ASN A 580 -30.85 0.53 63.79
C ASN A 580 -31.74 1.56 63.11
N ILE A 581 -32.17 1.24 61.92
CA ILE A 581 -33.01 2.07 61.06
C ILE A 581 -34.32 1.29 60.79
N THR A 582 -35.43 1.97 60.83
CA THR A 582 -36.71 1.43 60.35
C THR A 582 -37.28 2.27 59.23
N VAL A 583 -38.13 1.69 58.44
CA VAL A 583 -38.82 2.34 57.34
C VAL A 583 -40.30 2.07 57.36
N SER A 584 -41.08 3.06 56.96
CA SER A 584 -42.50 2.90 56.69
C SER A 584 -42.74 2.83 55.20
N LEU A 585 -43.68 2.00 54.75
CA LEU A 585 -43.92 1.78 53.32
C LEU A 585 -45.41 1.87 53.00
N GLY A 586 -45.69 2.35 51.75
CA GLY A 586 -47.01 2.32 51.15
C GLY A 586 -47.00 1.64 49.81
N VAL A 587 -48.02 0.88 49.47
CA VAL A 587 -48.08 0.10 48.22
C VAL A 587 -49.27 0.52 47.36
N ALA A 588 -49.05 0.71 46.06
CA ALA A 588 -50.13 0.90 45.08
C ALA A 588 -49.94 -0.03 43.89
N THR A 589 -50.98 -0.63 43.37
CA THR A 589 -51.01 -1.52 42.24
C THR A 589 -51.76 -0.87 41.07
N TYR A 590 -51.15 -0.91 39.85
CA TYR A 590 -51.81 -0.36 38.68
C TYR A 590 -53.10 -1.06 38.33
N SER A 591 -54.07 -0.26 37.91
CA SER A 591 -55.45 -0.54 37.63
C SER A 591 -56.34 -0.74 38.86
N GLU A 592 -55.82 -1.21 40.01
CA GLU A 592 -56.60 -1.32 41.27
C GLU A 592 -56.57 0.00 42.04
N ASN A 593 -55.38 0.64 42.16
CA ASN A 593 -55.20 1.79 43.06
C ASN A 593 -54.86 3.08 42.28
N GLY A 594 -54.99 3.08 40.91
CA GLY A 594 -54.78 4.23 40.07
C GLY A 594 -54.57 3.85 38.63
N LYS A 595 -54.90 4.77 37.69
CA LYS A 595 -54.82 4.59 36.25
C LYS A 595 -53.78 5.53 35.61
N ASN A 596 -53.19 6.41 36.38
CA ASN A 596 -52.15 7.33 35.98
C ASN A 596 -51.08 7.49 37.08
N PRO A 597 -49.90 8.06 36.81
CA PRO A 597 -48.82 8.17 37.78
C PRO A 597 -49.23 8.93 39.05
N ALA A 598 -50.00 10.01 38.92
CA ALA A 598 -50.39 10.85 40.06
C ALA A 598 -51.29 10.08 41.02
N GLU A 599 -52.31 9.38 40.51
CA GLU A 599 -53.22 8.57 41.33
C GLU A 599 -52.49 7.45 42.09
N MET A 600 -51.54 6.75 41.41
CA MET A 600 -50.76 5.68 42.05
C MET A 600 -49.85 6.21 43.16
N ILE A 601 -49.18 7.34 42.90
CA ILE A 601 -48.30 7.98 43.89
C ILE A 601 -49.16 8.45 45.11
N GLU A 602 -50.28 9.13 44.86
CA GLU A 602 -51.18 9.61 45.92
C GLU A 602 -51.72 8.45 46.79
N TYR A 603 -52.09 7.34 46.16
CA TYR A 603 -52.57 6.16 46.91
C TYR A 603 -51.43 5.54 47.75
N ALA A 604 -50.22 5.37 47.18
CA ALA A 604 -49.06 4.86 47.90
C ALA A 604 -48.66 5.79 49.07
N ASP A 605 -48.74 7.11 48.87
CA ASP A 605 -48.48 8.09 49.92
C ASP A 605 -49.48 8.03 51.06
N LYS A 606 -50.76 7.92 50.75
CA LYS A 606 -51.83 7.71 51.77
C LYS A 606 -51.57 6.43 52.57
N CYS A 607 -51.17 5.33 51.95
CA CYS A 607 -50.77 4.10 52.61
C CYS A 607 -49.56 4.29 53.52
N LEU A 608 -48.52 4.99 53.01
CA LEU A 608 -47.30 5.32 53.76
C LEU A 608 -47.62 6.19 54.99
N TYR A 609 -48.52 7.17 54.83
CA TYR A 609 -48.96 8.02 55.93
C TYR A 609 -49.67 7.21 57.06
N LYS A 610 -50.54 6.27 56.67
CA LYS A 610 -51.17 5.35 57.66
C LYS A 610 -50.12 4.47 58.36
N ALA A 611 -49.07 3.99 57.64
CA ALA A 611 -48.00 3.24 58.30
C ALA A 611 -47.28 4.09 59.35
N LYS A 612 -47.07 5.37 59.08
CA LYS A 612 -46.45 6.30 60.05
C LYS A 612 -47.31 6.61 61.22
N GLU A 613 -48.67 6.72 61.07
CA GLU A 613 -49.60 6.95 62.14
C GLU A 613 -49.76 5.71 63.04
N ASN A 614 -49.79 4.49 62.48
CA ASN A 614 -49.97 3.23 63.17
C ASN A 614 -48.71 2.71 63.90
N GLY A 615 -47.71 3.55 64.12
CA GLY A 615 -46.52 3.22 64.91
C GLY A 615 -45.23 3.01 64.12
N ARG A 616 -45.21 3.25 62.78
CA ARG A 616 -44.04 3.12 61.88
C ARG A 616 -43.57 1.68 61.74
N ASN A 617 -42.37 1.50 61.06
CA ASN A 617 -41.75 0.19 60.83
C ASN A 617 -42.73 -0.87 60.29
N GLN A 618 -43.51 -0.51 59.31
CA GLN A 618 -44.55 -1.39 58.75
C GLN A 618 -45.02 -0.95 57.37
N VAL A 619 -45.73 -1.82 56.70
CA VAL A 619 -46.42 -1.54 55.43
C VAL A 619 -47.84 -1.07 55.75
N GLY A 620 -48.22 0.11 55.28
CA GLY A 620 -49.53 0.66 55.44
C GLY A 620 -50.52 0.22 54.37
N PHE A 621 -51.78 0.12 54.75
CA PHE A 621 -52.91 -0.24 53.90
C PHE A 621 -54.09 0.72 54.10
N ILE A 622 -54.78 0.96 53.01
CA ILE A 622 -56.10 1.61 53.01
C ILE A 622 -57.10 0.55 52.54
N ASP A 623 -58.19 0.33 53.35
CA ASP A 623 -59.27 -0.59 53.01
C ASP A 623 -60.10 -0.07 51.83
#